data_7e9263e2aa73d84cb291361d460169fe
#
_entry.id   7e9263e2aa73d84cb291361d460169fe
#
_cell.length_a   1.000
_cell.length_b   1.000
_cell.length_c   1.000
_cell.angle_alpha   90.00
_cell.angle_beta   90.00
_cell.angle_gamma   90.00
#
_symmetry.space_group_name_H-M   'P 1'
#
loop_
_entity.id
_entity.type
_entity.pdbx_description
1 polymer ?
#
loop_
_entity_poly.entity_id
_entity_poly.type
_entity_poly.pdbx_seq_one_letter_code
_entity_poly.pdbx_strand_id
1 'polypeptide(L)'
;RVDWSQMLDLIHLTNMETSLKTQYQNATNISSRISLHKLYSQNPVGWFPWIYEHYHLQSKMKVLEIGCGNGALWTENIQQVPENIFLVLSDISEGMLRDARRNIGSKDQRFSFPAFDCHHIPYADESFDLVIANHVLFYCKDISAVCKEVHRVLKPDGRFICSTYGSHHMKEISELVQKFDPRIVLSADKLFEQFGIENGTAILSEVHQTEV
;
A
#
# COMPACT_ATOMS: atom_id res chain seq x y z
N ARG A 1 0.73 -14.01 -27.15
CA ARG A 1 -0.76 -13.82 -27.25
C ARG A 1 -1.18 -13.16 -25.94
N VAL A 2 -1.70 -11.96 -26.04
CA VAL A 2 -2.32 -11.27 -24.89
C VAL A 2 -3.62 -12.02 -24.57
N ASP A 3 -3.79 -12.45 -23.32
CA ASP A 3 -5.05 -13.04 -22.88
C ASP A 3 -6.05 -11.89 -22.64
N TRP A 4 -6.90 -11.69 -23.64
CA TRP A 4 -7.92 -10.64 -23.64
C TRP A 4 -8.97 -10.81 -22.54
N SER A 5 -9.19 -12.04 -22.04
CA SER A 5 -10.12 -12.28 -20.94
C SER A 5 -9.63 -11.65 -19.64
N GLN A 6 -8.33 -11.81 -19.33
CA GLN A 6 -7.71 -11.16 -18.17
C GLN A 6 -7.70 -9.62 -18.28
N MET A 7 -7.56 -9.11 -19.50
CA MET A 7 -7.59 -7.67 -19.74
C MET A 7 -9.02 -7.10 -19.61
N LEU A 8 -10.03 -7.83 -20.05
CA LEU A 8 -11.44 -7.48 -19.88
C LEU A 8 -11.87 -7.54 -18.41
N ASP A 9 -11.38 -8.50 -17.65
CA ASP A 9 -11.61 -8.58 -16.20
C ASP A 9 -11.01 -7.37 -15.47
N LEU A 10 -9.83 -6.89 -15.88
CA LEU A 10 -9.23 -5.65 -15.38
C LEU A 10 -10.10 -4.41 -15.71
N ILE A 11 -10.73 -4.37 -16.88
CA ILE A 11 -11.59 -3.27 -17.34
C ILE A 11 -12.94 -3.30 -16.60
N HIS A 12 -13.52 -4.46 -16.39
CA HIS A 12 -14.80 -4.60 -15.65
C HIS A 12 -14.68 -4.25 -14.16
N LEU A 13 -13.49 -4.37 -13.58
CA LEU A 13 -13.22 -4.01 -12.18
C LEU A 13 -13.21 -2.49 -11.93
N THR A 14 -13.21 -1.66 -12.98
CA THR A 14 -13.14 -0.20 -12.84
C THR A 14 -14.50 0.49 -12.71
N ASN A 15 -15.62 -0.23 -12.73
CA ASN A 15 -16.95 0.39 -12.89
C ASN A 15 -17.88 0.28 -11.66
N MET A 16 -17.40 0.18 -10.41
CA MET A 16 -18.35 0.09 -9.29
C MET A 16 -17.82 0.64 -7.96
N GLU A 17 -18.58 1.52 -7.31
CA GLU A 17 -18.45 1.90 -5.87
C GLU A 17 -18.60 0.70 -4.90
N THR A 18 -19.17 -0.40 -5.35
CA THR A 18 -19.19 -1.69 -4.65
C THR A 18 -17.83 -2.37 -4.64
N SER A 19 -16.86 -1.82 -5.32
CA SER A 19 -15.65 -2.49 -5.74
C SER A 19 -14.56 -2.58 -4.68
N LEU A 20 -14.42 -1.61 -3.77
CA LEU A 20 -13.32 -1.67 -2.79
C LEU A 20 -13.42 -2.90 -1.88
N LYS A 21 -14.61 -3.18 -1.31
CA LYS A 21 -14.80 -4.40 -0.51
C LYS A 21 -14.61 -5.66 -1.32
N THR A 22 -15.02 -5.67 -2.59
CA THR A 22 -14.91 -6.83 -3.48
C THR A 22 -13.50 -6.97 -4.07
N GLN A 23 -12.84 -5.86 -4.41
CA GLN A 23 -11.45 -5.84 -4.90
C GLN A 23 -10.45 -6.37 -3.87
N TYR A 24 -10.69 -6.09 -2.58
CA TYR A 24 -9.78 -6.48 -1.50
C TYR A 24 -10.28 -7.68 -0.68
N GLN A 25 -11.32 -8.40 -1.15
CA GLN A 25 -11.74 -9.66 -0.52
C GLN A 25 -10.68 -10.77 -0.63
N ASN A 26 -9.84 -10.73 -1.67
CA ASN A 26 -8.72 -11.65 -1.85
C ASN A 26 -7.59 -11.02 -2.68
N ALA A 27 -6.42 -11.64 -2.62
CA ALA A 27 -5.20 -11.15 -3.27
C ALA A 27 -5.17 -11.31 -4.80
N THR A 28 -6.19 -11.87 -5.46
CA THR A 28 -6.12 -12.26 -6.88
C THR A 28 -5.86 -11.04 -7.78
N ASN A 29 -6.56 -9.94 -7.56
CA ASN A 29 -6.42 -8.73 -8.37
C ASN A 29 -5.09 -8.00 -8.16
N ILE A 30 -4.61 -7.96 -6.90
CA ILE A 30 -3.29 -7.40 -6.56
C ILE A 30 -2.19 -8.26 -7.18
N SER A 31 -2.30 -9.58 -7.11
CA SER A 31 -1.32 -10.51 -7.69
C SER A 31 -1.18 -10.33 -9.20
N SER A 32 -2.28 -10.08 -9.92
CA SER A 32 -2.25 -9.81 -11.37
C SER A 32 -1.49 -8.53 -11.70
N ARG A 33 -1.69 -7.44 -10.93
CA ARG A 33 -0.96 -6.19 -11.09
C ARG A 33 0.54 -6.35 -10.79
N ILE A 34 0.88 -7.02 -9.71
CA ILE A 34 2.27 -7.33 -9.34
C ILE A 34 2.94 -8.14 -10.46
N SER A 35 2.25 -9.15 -11.00
CA SER A 35 2.76 -9.97 -12.10
C SER A 35 3.00 -9.16 -13.38
N LEU A 36 2.13 -8.22 -13.71
CA LEU A 36 2.31 -7.32 -14.85
C LEU A 36 3.62 -6.52 -14.71
N HIS A 37 3.82 -5.88 -13.55
CA HIS A 37 5.05 -5.14 -13.30
C HIS A 37 6.29 -6.03 -13.31
N LYS A 38 6.23 -7.22 -12.73
CA LYS A 38 7.34 -8.18 -12.70
C LYS A 38 7.75 -8.67 -14.08
N LEU A 39 6.78 -8.84 -15.00
CA LEU A 39 7.02 -9.38 -16.34
C LEU A 39 7.45 -8.30 -17.35
N TYR A 40 7.00 -7.07 -17.19
CA TYR A 40 7.12 -6.03 -18.22
C TYR A 40 7.87 -4.78 -17.76
N SER A 41 8.22 -4.65 -16.48
CA SER A 41 9.03 -3.51 -16.02
C SER A 41 10.43 -3.58 -16.63
N GLN A 42 10.89 -2.45 -17.16
CA GLN A 42 12.26 -2.29 -17.64
C GLN A 42 13.24 -1.89 -16.52
N ASN A 43 12.71 -1.56 -15.33
CA ASN A 43 13.55 -1.27 -14.18
C ASN A 43 14.12 -2.58 -13.60
N PRO A 44 15.45 -2.76 -13.57
CA PRO A 44 16.08 -3.97 -13.05
C PRO A 44 15.89 -4.14 -11.54
N VAL A 45 15.67 -3.03 -10.81
CA VAL A 45 15.33 -3.05 -9.39
C VAL A 45 13.81 -3.05 -9.27
N GLY A 46 13.23 -4.14 -8.79
CA GLY A 46 11.79 -4.23 -8.56
C GLY A 46 11.31 -3.23 -7.49
N TRP A 47 10.01 -2.90 -7.52
CA TRP A 47 9.39 -1.97 -6.57
C TRP A 47 9.63 -2.36 -5.10
N PHE A 48 9.41 -3.64 -4.75
CA PHE A 48 9.52 -4.09 -3.37
C PHE A 48 10.95 -4.04 -2.81
N PRO A 49 11.98 -4.49 -3.51
CA PRO A 49 13.36 -4.29 -3.05
C PRO A 49 13.72 -2.81 -2.93
N TRP A 50 13.32 -1.99 -3.92
CA TRP A 50 13.63 -0.57 -3.92
C TRP A 50 13.03 0.16 -2.72
N ILE A 51 11.72 -0.01 -2.44
CA ILE A 51 11.08 0.68 -1.32
C ILE A 51 11.57 0.15 0.03
N TYR A 52 11.87 -1.14 0.12
CA TYR A 52 12.40 -1.76 1.33
C TYR A 52 13.74 -1.13 1.76
N GLU A 53 14.64 -0.83 0.84
CA GLU A 53 15.92 -0.18 1.14
C GLU A 53 15.73 1.19 1.82
N HIS A 54 14.67 1.92 1.49
CA HIS A 54 14.38 3.24 2.07
C HIS A 54 13.87 3.18 3.51
N TYR A 55 13.47 2.01 3.99
CA TYR A 55 13.03 1.87 5.39
C TYR A 55 14.19 1.92 6.38
N HIS A 56 15.40 1.56 5.97
CA HIS A 56 16.58 1.49 6.83
C HIS A 56 16.30 0.72 8.12
N LEU A 57 15.74 -0.47 7.99
CA LEU A 57 15.33 -1.30 9.11
C LEU A 57 16.54 -1.75 9.94
N GLN A 58 16.37 -1.73 11.25
CA GLN A 58 17.38 -2.15 12.22
C GLN A 58 16.78 -3.14 13.23
N SER A 59 17.64 -3.93 13.84
CA SER A 59 17.26 -4.79 14.96
C SER A 59 16.63 -3.98 16.08
N LYS A 60 15.64 -4.57 16.77
CA LYS A 60 14.86 -4.01 17.87
C LYS A 60 13.87 -2.90 17.50
N MET A 61 13.82 -2.46 16.25
CA MET A 61 12.77 -1.56 15.82
C MET A 61 11.39 -2.21 15.94
N LYS A 62 10.40 -1.40 16.28
CA LYS A 62 8.98 -1.75 16.20
C LYS A 62 8.37 -0.97 15.05
N VAL A 63 7.90 -1.68 14.05
CA VAL A 63 7.42 -1.12 12.78
C VAL A 63 5.96 -1.46 12.58
N LEU A 64 5.17 -0.49 12.17
CA LEU A 64 3.78 -0.68 11.75
C LEU A 64 3.67 -0.43 10.24
N GLU A 65 3.06 -1.36 9.51
CA GLU A 65 2.54 -1.09 8.17
C GLU A 65 1.01 -1.08 8.22
N ILE A 66 0.41 0.02 7.76
CA ILE A 66 -1.03 0.15 7.55
C ILE A 66 -1.35 -0.15 6.08
N GLY A 67 -2.34 -1.02 5.84
CA GLY A 67 -2.71 -1.46 4.50
C GLY A 67 -1.66 -2.38 3.86
N CYS A 68 -1.18 -3.40 4.58
CA CYS A 68 -0.12 -4.31 4.12
C CYS A 68 -0.53 -5.24 2.96
N GLY A 69 -1.83 -5.30 2.65
CA GLY A 69 -2.36 -6.20 1.63
C GLY A 69 -2.00 -7.66 1.91
N ASN A 70 -1.58 -8.38 0.89
CA ASN A 70 -1.19 -9.79 1.00
C ASN A 70 0.25 -10.02 1.49
N GLY A 71 0.95 -8.99 1.97
CA GLY A 71 2.30 -9.07 2.49
C GLY A 71 3.40 -9.31 1.45
N ALA A 72 3.15 -9.03 0.17
CA ALA A 72 4.09 -9.29 -0.92
C ALA A 72 5.44 -8.57 -0.74
N LEU A 73 5.43 -7.34 -0.23
CA LEU A 73 6.63 -6.57 0.11
C LEU A 73 7.56 -7.37 1.05
N TRP A 74 6.99 -7.90 2.11
CA TRP A 74 7.75 -8.62 3.13
C TRP A 74 8.16 -10.01 2.68
N THR A 75 7.30 -10.69 1.93
CA THR A 75 7.62 -12.00 1.34
C THR A 75 8.83 -11.90 0.41
N GLU A 76 8.90 -10.87 -0.43
CA GLU A 76 10.00 -10.69 -1.38
C GLU A 76 11.32 -10.31 -0.68
N ASN A 77 11.25 -9.61 0.46
CA ASN A 77 12.42 -9.14 1.21
C ASN A 77 12.71 -9.95 2.49
N ILE A 78 12.06 -11.09 2.70
CA ILE A 78 12.06 -11.83 3.97
C ILE A 78 13.46 -12.16 4.50
N GLN A 79 14.41 -12.44 3.61
CA GLN A 79 15.80 -12.77 3.95
C GLN A 79 16.61 -11.55 4.45
N GLN A 80 16.14 -10.35 4.15
CA GLN A 80 16.79 -9.09 4.55
C GLN A 80 16.21 -8.52 5.85
N VAL A 81 15.04 -9.04 6.29
CA VAL A 81 14.37 -8.57 7.52
C VAL A 81 15.22 -8.92 8.74
N PRO A 82 15.62 -7.94 9.58
CA PRO A 82 16.43 -8.19 10.77
C PRO A 82 15.82 -9.23 11.72
N GLU A 83 16.63 -10.04 12.38
CA GLU A 83 16.17 -11.14 13.25
C GLU A 83 15.35 -10.65 14.45
N ASN A 84 15.79 -9.56 15.08
CA ASN A 84 15.18 -9.03 16.31
C ASN A 84 14.36 -7.77 16.03
N ILE A 85 13.46 -7.81 15.07
CA ILE A 85 12.55 -6.71 14.73
C ILE A 85 11.11 -7.12 15.06
N PHE A 86 10.23 -6.15 15.31
CA PHE A 86 8.80 -6.39 15.53
C PHE A 86 8.01 -5.67 14.43
N LEU A 87 7.35 -6.45 13.59
CA LEU A 87 6.58 -5.98 12.44
C LEU A 87 5.10 -6.23 12.67
N VAL A 88 4.35 -5.15 12.73
CA VAL A 88 2.89 -5.17 12.80
C VAL A 88 2.36 -4.86 11.40
N LEU A 89 1.83 -5.87 10.72
CA LEU A 89 1.26 -5.74 9.38
C LEU A 89 -0.26 -5.69 9.50
N SER A 90 -0.83 -4.51 9.36
CA SER A 90 -2.28 -4.31 9.48
C SER A 90 -2.96 -4.08 8.14
N ASP A 91 -4.19 -4.52 8.06
CA ASP A 91 -5.10 -4.23 6.96
C ASP A 91 -6.54 -4.22 7.49
N ILE A 92 -7.43 -3.49 6.84
CA ILE A 92 -8.86 -3.54 7.16
C ILE A 92 -9.50 -4.85 6.70
N SER A 93 -8.90 -5.51 5.70
CA SER A 93 -9.36 -6.77 5.14
C SER A 93 -8.72 -7.95 5.84
N GLU A 94 -9.51 -8.69 6.62
CA GLU A 94 -9.07 -9.96 7.20
C GLU A 94 -8.65 -10.99 6.12
N GLY A 95 -9.22 -10.90 4.92
CA GLY A 95 -8.84 -11.73 3.78
C GLY A 95 -7.39 -11.49 3.35
N MET A 96 -6.99 -10.22 3.25
CA MET A 96 -5.61 -9.83 2.97
C MET A 96 -4.66 -10.31 4.06
N LEU A 97 -5.03 -10.16 5.33
CA LEU A 97 -4.19 -10.61 6.45
C LEU A 97 -4.03 -12.15 6.50
N ARG A 98 -5.08 -12.91 6.13
CA ARG A 98 -4.94 -14.37 5.97
C ARG A 98 -3.93 -14.73 4.89
N ASP A 99 -3.98 -14.02 3.76
CA ASP A 99 -3.05 -14.23 2.66
C ASP A 99 -1.63 -13.80 3.05
N ALA A 100 -1.46 -12.65 3.69
CA ALA A 100 -0.16 -12.17 4.20
C ALA A 100 0.47 -13.18 5.16
N ARG A 101 -0.31 -13.68 6.13
CA ARG A 101 0.17 -14.71 7.10
C ARG A 101 0.57 -16.01 6.40
N ARG A 102 -0.15 -16.41 5.35
CA ARG A 102 0.20 -17.60 4.56
C ARG A 102 1.47 -17.39 3.76
N ASN A 103 1.63 -16.23 3.13
CA ASN A 103 2.73 -15.91 2.23
C ASN A 103 4.06 -15.70 2.98
N ILE A 104 4.02 -15.02 4.13
CA ILE A 104 5.20 -14.75 4.97
C ILE A 104 5.56 -15.98 5.80
N GLY A 105 4.56 -16.72 6.28
CA GLY A 105 4.71 -17.86 7.16
C GLY A 105 4.20 -17.58 8.56
N SER A 106 3.26 -18.41 9.02
CA SER A 106 2.57 -18.23 10.32
C SER A 106 3.45 -18.47 11.55
N LYS A 107 4.65 -19.01 11.38
CA LYS A 107 5.59 -19.33 12.46
C LYS A 107 6.65 -18.26 12.69
N ASP A 108 6.77 -17.27 11.81
CA ASP A 108 7.73 -16.21 11.96
C ASP A 108 7.26 -15.22 13.03
N GLN A 109 7.91 -15.28 14.20
CA GLN A 109 7.53 -14.47 15.37
C GLN A 109 7.85 -12.98 15.25
N ARG A 110 8.56 -12.57 14.20
CA ARG A 110 8.81 -11.16 13.92
C ARG A 110 7.54 -10.42 13.49
N PHE A 111 6.53 -11.15 12.99
CA PHE A 111 5.33 -10.59 12.36
C PHE A 111 4.06 -10.82 13.18
N SER A 112 3.25 -9.78 13.28
CA SER A 112 1.87 -9.86 13.75
C SER A 112 0.91 -9.27 12.70
N PHE A 113 -0.34 -9.75 12.68
CA PHE A 113 -1.29 -9.45 11.61
C PHE A 113 -2.65 -9.03 12.20
N PRO A 114 -2.76 -7.86 12.87
CA PRO A 114 -4.02 -7.38 13.39
C PRO A 114 -4.88 -6.72 12.31
N ALA A 115 -6.20 -6.93 12.36
CA ALA A 115 -7.16 -6.23 11.52
C ALA A 115 -7.67 -4.99 12.26
N PHE A 116 -7.51 -3.80 11.64
CA PHE A 116 -8.10 -2.56 12.14
C PHE A 116 -8.16 -1.49 11.03
N ASP A 117 -8.98 -0.47 11.28
CA ASP A 117 -9.04 0.73 10.46
C ASP A 117 -7.93 1.70 10.89
N CYS A 118 -7.14 2.19 9.93
CA CYS A 118 -6.03 3.11 10.18
C CYS A 118 -6.46 4.47 10.74
N HIS A 119 -7.76 4.81 10.70
CA HIS A 119 -8.30 5.97 11.39
C HIS A 119 -8.34 5.80 12.93
N HIS A 120 -8.15 4.58 13.44
CA HIS A 120 -8.12 4.25 14.86
C HIS A 120 -7.10 3.16 15.12
N ILE A 121 -5.84 3.53 15.34
CA ILE A 121 -4.74 2.59 15.53
C ILE A 121 -4.74 2.10 16.99
N PRO A 122 -4.98 0.79 17.27
CA PRO A 122 -5.18 0.26 18.63
C PRO A 122 -3.85 0.04 19.37
N TYR A 123 -2.97 1.02 19.33
CA TYR A 123 -1.69 1.04 20.02
C TYR A 123 -1.54 2.33 20.81
N ALA A 124 -0.75 2.26 21.89
CA ALA A 124 -0.44 3.43 22.72
C ALA A 124 0.39 4.46 21.95
N ASP A 125 0.39 5.69 22.44
CA ASP A 125 1.25 6.76 21.94
C ASP A 125 2.72 6.32 21.97
N GLU A 126 3.52 6.84 21.06
CA GLU A 126 4.98 6.62 20.99
C GLU A 126 5.39 5.12 20.94
N SER A 127 4.58 4.29 20.28
CA SER A 127 4.79 2.84 20.21
C SER A 127 5.76 2.37 19.14
N PHE A 128 5.91 3.13 18.04
CA PHE A 128 6.59 2.68 16.83
C PHE A 128 7.77 3.57 16.43
N ASP A 129 8.84 2.94 15.96
CA ASP A 129 10.01 3.61 15.39
C ASP A 129 9.78 4.01 13.92
N LEU A 130 8.91 3.28 13.23
CA LEU A 130 8.57 3.52 11.83
C LEU A 130 7.10 3.12 11.61
N VAL A 131 6.36 3.99 10.89
CA VAL A 131 5.06 3.66 10.31
C VAL A 131 5.17 3.72 8.79
N ILE A 132 4.60 2.74 8.11
CA ILE A 132 4.63 2.59 6.66
C ILE A 132 3.19 2.61 6.12
N ALA A 133 2.97 3.33 5.01
CA ALA A 133 1.68 3.38 4.31
C ALA A 133 1.90 3.30 2.79
N ASN A 134 2.05 2.09 2.25
CA ASN A 134 2.30 1.91 0.82
C ASN A 134 1.00 1.86 0.02
N HIS A 135 0.79 2.84 -0.86
CA HIS A 135 -0.37 2.88 -1.76
C HIS A 135 -1.71 2.72 -1.04
N VAL A 136 -1.87 3.35 0.13
CA VAL A 136 -3.07 3.21 0.96
C VAL A 136 -3.80 4.53 1.24
N LEU A 137 -3.07 5.64 1.42
CA LEU A 137 -3.66 6.90 1.89
C LEU A 137 -4.76 7.44 0.97
N PHE A 138 -4.66 7.25 -0.33
CA PHE A 138 -5.70 7.67 -1.27
C PHE A 138 -7.01 6.88 -1.17
N TYR A 139 -7.07 5.81 -0.38
CA TYR A 139 -8.30 5.10 -0.05
C TYR A 139 -8.94 5.58 1.28
N CYS A 140 -8.21 6.39 2.05
CA CYS A 140 -8.69 6.88 3.33
C CYS A 140 -9.66 8.05 3.13
N LYS A 141 -10.80 8.01 3.83
CA LYS A 141 -11.81 9.08 3.75
C LYS A 141 -11.34 10.37 4.38
N ASP A 142 -10.57 10.27 5.45
CA ASP A 142 -10.00 11.39 6.19
C ASP A 142 -8.50 11.13 6.42
N ILE A 143 -7.69 11.61 5.48
CA ILE A 143 -6.23 11.46 5.53
C ILE A 143 -5.65 12.20 6.73
N SER A 144 -6.22 13.35 7.11
CA SER A 144 -5.77 14.12 8.26
C SER A 144 -5.95 13.33 9.57
N ALA A 145 -7.08 12.65 9.74
CA ALA A 145 -7.29 11.78 10.91
C ALA A 145 -6.29 10.62 10.94
N VAL A 146 -6.01 9.99 9.80
CA VAL A 146 -5.00 8.93 9.70
C VAL A 146 -3.60 9.45 10.06
N CYS A 147 -3.21 10.62 9.54
CA CYS A 147 -1.91 11.21 9.85
C CYS A 147 -1.76 11.57 11.34
N LYS A 148 -2.83 12.05 11.99
CA LYS A 148 -2.84 12.29 13.44
C LYS A 148 -2.65 11.00 14.24
N GLU A 149 -3.31 9.92 13.87
CA GLU A 149 -3.11 8.62 14.51
C GLU A 149 -1.68 8.09 14.28
N VAL A 150 -1.15 8.24 13.06
CA VAL A 150 0.25 7.89 12.75
C VAL A 150 1.21 8.70 13.62
N HIS A 151 1.02 10.01 13.72
CA HIS A 151 1.85 10.88 14.57
C HIS A 151 1.75 10.47 16.04
N ARG A 152 0.56 10.21 16.54
CA ARG A 152 0.33 9.79 17.94
C ARG A 152 1.09 8.51 18.29
N VAL A 153 1.09 7.51 17.40
CA VAL A 153 1.73 6.22 17.68
C VAL A 153 3.22 6.19 17.35
N LEU A 154 3.74 7.18 16.63
CA LEU A 154 5.18 7.33 16.38
C LEU A 154 5.90 7.83 17.63
N LYS A 155 7.08 7.28 17.88
CA LYS A 155 8.02 7.85 18.86
C LYS A 155 8.51 9.22 18.41
N PRO A 156 9.04 10.08 19.31
CA PRO A 156 9.54 11.41 18.95
C PRO A 156 10.53 11.42 17.77
N ASP A 157 11.42 10.43 17.70
CA ASP A 157 12.38 10.27 16.59
C ASP A 157 11.89 9.27 15.52
N GLY A 158 10.62 8.87 15.57
CA GLY A 158 10.01 7.93 14.66
C GLY A 158 9.81 8.54 13.27
N ARG A 159 9.72 7.68 12.26
CA ARG A 159 9.57 8.10 10.86
C ARG A 159 8.27 7.59 10.28
N PHE A 160 7.60 8.42 9.49
CA PHE A 160 6.50 8.02 8.63
C PHE A 160 6.97 7.95 7.18
N ILE A 161 6.77 6.81 6.53
CA ILE A 161 7.09 6.62 5.10
C ILE A 161 5.82 6.17 4.40
N CYS A 162 5.38 6.95 3.42
CA CYS A 162 4.25 6.61 2.59
C CYS A 162 4.62 6.66 1.11
N SER A 163 3.89 5.90 0.31
CA SER A 163 4.04 5.91 -1.14
C SER A 163 2.70 6.12 -1.83
N THR A 164 2.76 6.78 -2.98
CA THR A 164 1.61 7.03 -3.84
C THR A 164 2.03 7.08 -5.31
N TYR A 165 1.09 7.34 -6.20
CA TYR A 165 1.32 7.54 -7.62
C TYR A 165 0.75 8.89 -8.06
N GLY A 166 1.17 9.38 -9.23
CA GLY A 166 0.70 10.65 -9.79
C GLY A 166 -0.22 10.46 -11.00
N SER A 167 -0.67 11.58 -11.55
CA SER A 167 -1.60 11.66 -12.67
C SER A 167 -1.11 10.99 -13.96
N HIS A 168 0.20 10.82 -14.11
CA HIS A 168 0.80 10.19 -15.29
C HIS A 168 1.02 8.67 -15.13
N HIS A 169 0.61 8.10 -14.01
CA HIS A 169 0.75 6.65 -13.79
C HIS A 169 -0.03 5.86 -14.83
N MET A 170 0.64 4.94 -15.53
CA MET A 170 0.08 4.10 -16.60
C MET A 170 -0.56 4.88 -17.76
N LYS A 171 -0.09 6.09 -18.02
CA LYS A 171 -0.63 6.98 -19.09
C LYS A 171 -0.59 6.32 -20.46
N GLU A 172 0.50 5.61 -20.79
CA GLU A 172 0.68 4.94 -22.07
C GLU A 172 -0.35 3.82 -22.28
N ILE A 173 -0.70 3.10 -21.21
CA ILE A 173 -1.75 2.06 -21.28
C ILE A 173 -3.11 2.72 -21.50
N SER A 174 -3.40 3.82 -20.80
CA SER A 174 -4.63 4.58 -20.98
C SER A 174 -4.76 5.08 -22.41
N GLU A 175 -3.71 5.67 -22.99
CA GLU A 175 -3.67 6.14 -24.37
C GLU A 175 -3.87 4.99 -25.38
N LEU A 176 -3.26 3.83 -25.13
CA LEU A 176 -3.40 2.65 -25.98
C LEU A 176 -4.84 2.14 -26.00
N VAL A 177 -5.45 2.03 -24.81
CA VAL A 177 -6.83 1.55 -24.67
C VAL A 177 -7.82 2.53 -25.31
N GLN A 178 -7.61 3.83 -25.14
CA GLN A 178 -8.45 4.87 -25.78
C GLN A 178 -8.35 4.86 -27.32
N LYS A 179 -7.21 4.49 -27.88
CA LYS A 179 -7.08 4.28 -29.34
C LYS A 179 -7.91 3.10 -29.83
N PHE A 180 -8.10 2.08 -28.98
CA PHE A 180 -8.93 0.92 -29.30
C PHE A 180 -10.43 1.25 -29.15
N ASP A 181 -10.83 1.81 -27.99
CA ASP A 181 -12.19 2.29 -27.73
C ASP A 181 -12.16 3.53 -26.83
N PRO A 182 -12.50 4.72 -27.37
CA PRO A 182 -12.47 5.99 -26.61
C PRO A 182 -13.42 6.02 -25.40
N ARG A 183 -14.36 5.08 -25.30
CA ARG A 183 -15.30 4.99 -24.16
C ARG A 183 -14.69 4.32 -22.94
N ILE A 184 -13.56 3.63 -23.10
CA ILE A 184 -12.90 2.95 -22.00
C ILE A 184 -12.07 3.96 -21.21
N VAL A 185 -12.41 4.15 -19.94
CA VAL A 185 -11.67 4.98 -19.00
C VAL A 185 -11.01 4.06 -17.97
N LEU A 186 -9.69 4.02 -17.95
CA LEU A 186 -8.92 3.34 -16.91
C LEU A 186 -8.81 4.29 -15.71
N SER A 187 -9.01 3.78 -14.51
CA SER A 187 -8.97 4.56 -13.25
C SER A 187 -9.95 5.73 -13.22
N ALA A 188 -11.24 5.43 -13.39
CA ALA A 188 -12.31 6.43 -13.29
C ALA A 188 -12.30 7.20 -11.95
N ASP A 189 -11.84 6.58 -10.87
CA ASP A 189 -11.85 7.14 -9.51
C ASP A 189 -10.75 8.17 -9.24
N LYS A 190 -9.76 8.30 -10.14
CA LYS A 190 -8.67 9.29 -10.03
C LYS A 190 -8.12 9.45 -8.60
N LEU A 191 -7.83 8.36 -7.93
CA LEU A 191 -7.43 8.33 -6.52
C LEU A 191 -6.20 9.22 -6.21
N PHE A 192 -5.36 9.51 -7.21
CA PHE A 192 -4.25 10.45 -7.09
C PHE A 192 -4.70 11.89 -6.80
N GLU A 193 -5.95 12.25 -7.12
CA GLU A 193 -6.51 13.56 -6.74
C GLU A 193 -6.76 13.66 -5.23
N GLN A 194 -7.00 12.54 -4.55
CA GLN A 194 -7.13 12.49 -3.10
C GLN A 194 -5.78 12.51 -2.40
N PHE A 195 -4.82 11.68 -2.85
CA PHE A 195 -3.46 11.65 -2.35
C PHE A 195 -2.52 11.16 -3.45
N GLY A 196 -1.89 12.07 -4.16
CA GLY A 196 -0.97 11.81 -5.27
C GLY A 196 0.37 12.49 -5.08
N ILE A 197 1.27 12.30 -6.04
CA ILE A 197 2.58 12.96 -6.05
C ILE A 197 2.42 14.48 -6.09
N GLU A 198 1.39 14.96 -6.76
CA GLU A 198 1.13 16.39 -6.99
C GLU A 198 0.67 17.14 -5.74
N ASN A 199 -0.02 16.48 -4.81
CA ASN A 199 -0.64 17.11 -3.64
C ASN A 199 -0.23 16.50 -2.29
N GLY A 200 0.38 15.31 -2.29
CA GLY A 200 0.68 14.57 -1.07
C GLY A 200 1.59 15.33 -0.10
N THR A 201 2.61 16.04 -0.60
CA THR A 201 3.49 16.85 0.26
C THR A 201 2.73 17.98 0.96
N ALA A 202 1.82 18.66 0.27
CA ALA A 202 1.03 19.73 0.86
C ALA A 202 0.12 19.18 1.97
N ILE A 203 -0.59 18.08 1.69
CA ILE A 203 -1.48 17.41 2.66
C ILE A 203 -0.72 17.01 3.92
N LEU A 204 0.45 16.38 3.79
CA LEU A 204 1.25 15.96 4.94
C LEU A 204 1.79 17.15 5.73
N SER A 205 2.17 18.25 5.05
CA SER A 205 2.68 19.47 5.71
C SER A 205 1.61 20.20 6.52
N GLU A 206 0.36 20.21 6.04
CA GLU A 206 -0.76 20.81 6.77
C GLU A 206 -1.02 20.12 8.11
N VAL A 207 -0.89 18.79 8.16
CA VAL A 207 -1.07 18.03 9.40
C VAL A 207 0.01 18.36 10.41
N HIS A 208 1.27 18.49 9.99
CA HIS A 208 2.37 18.86 10.87
C HIS A 208 2.28 20.30 11.42
N GLN A 209 1.67 21.24 10.68
CA GLN A 209 1.54 22.64 11.11
C GLN A 209 0.40 22.87 12.10
N THR A 210 -0.56 21.97 12.20
CA THR A 210 -1.71 22.08 13.12
C THR A 210 -1.40 21.62 14.55
N GLU A 211 -0.22 21.10 14.81
CA GLU A 211 0.20 20.57 16.12
C GLU A 211 1.33 21.39 16.79
N VAL A 212 1.59 22.62 16.32
CA VAL A 212 2.56 23.56 16.94
C VAL A 212 1.87 24.56 17.83
#